data_e1e0c3b4647830324b52924a0738fa8e
#
_entry.id   e1e0c3b4647830324b52924a0738fa8e
#
_cell.length_a   1.000
_cell.length_b   1.000
_cell.length_c   1.000
_cell.angle_alpha   90.00
_cell.angle_beta   90.00
_cell.angle_gamma   90.00
#
_symmetry.space_group_name_H-M   'P 1'
#
loop_
_entity.id
_entity.type
_entity.pdbx_description
1 polymer ?
#
loop_
_entity_poly.entity_id
_entity_poly.type
_entity_poly.pdbx_seq_one_letter_code
_entity_poly.pdbx_strand_id
1 'polypeptide(L)'
;MHFLPNVSTNVDVFRQFLYSTLSYLLENVLHFDKKINISKIRSTFKYFKGEKDYSCFRSSGCSAKSAIKHIKSIKISRNNNLIYIDITSNSFLYHMVRNIVGSLLDVGILKYNPDSIDTLINSLDRKLCGKMVPASGLYLMTASYPKKYKIFSDKKFSFFKI
;
A
#
# COMPACT_ATOMS: atom_id res chain seq x y z
N MET A 1 -10.61 -0.96 -23.89
CA MET A 1 -9.71 -1.58 -22.91
C MET A 1 -10.48 -2.74 -22.26
N HIS A 2 -10.28 -3.98 -22.74
CA HIS A 2 -10.98 -5.14 -22.20
C HIS A 2 -10.36 -5.56 -20.88
N PHE A 3 -11.09 -5.37 -19.80
CA PHE A 3 -10.75 -5.97 -18.51
C PHE A 3 -10.98 -7.49 -18.60
N LEU A 4 -9.93 -8.26 -18.46
CA LEU A 4 -10.03 -9.71 -18.30
C LEU A 4 -10.80 -10.02 -17.01
N PRO A 5 -11.86 -10.85 -17.06
CA PRO A 5 -12.64 -11.15 -15.87
C PRO A 5 -11.85 -12.06 -14.92
N ASN A 6 -11.83 -11.71 -13.63
CA ASN A 6 -11.48 -12.55 -12.47
C ASN A 6 -10.30 -13.53 -12.65
N VAL A 7 -9.13 -13.02 -13.00
CA VAL A 7 -7.91 -13.79 -12.82
C VAL A 7 -7.46 -13.60 -11.37
N SER A 8 -7.58 -14.64 -10.56
CA SER A 8 -6.96 -14.68 -9.24
C SER A 8 -5.45 -14.51 -9.40
N THR A 9 -4.99 -13.28 -9.35
CA THR A 9 -3.56 -12.96 -9.36
C THR A 9 -2.98 -13.41 -8.04
N ASN A 10 -1.98 -14.28 -8.09
CA ASN A 10 -1.46 -14.89 -6.87
C ASN A 10 -0.67 -13.92 -5.99
N VAL A 11 -0.11 -12.85 -6.53
CA VAL A 11 0.61 -11.82 -5.75
C VAL A 11 0.82 -10.54 -6.56
N ASP A 12 0.32 -9.42 -6.08
CA ASP A 12 0.70 -8.09 -6.52
C ASP A 12 1.55 -7.44 -5.43
N VAL A 13 2.64 -6.81 -5.81
CA VAL A 13 3.50 -6.05 -4.90
C VAL A 13 3.48 -4.59 -5.30
N PHE A 14 2.96 -3.74 -4.42
CA PHE A 14 3.07 -2.30 -4.55
C PHE A 14 4.13 -1.75 -3.60
N ARG A 15 4.90 -0.79 -4.09
CA ARG A 15 5.88 -0.06 -3.31
C ARG A 15 5.57 1.43 -3.33
N GLN A 16 5.50 2.03 -2.16
CA GLN A 16 5.38 3.48 -1.99
C GLN A 16 6.71 4.06 -1.53
N PHE A 17 7.20 5.05 -2.25
CA PHE A 17 8.38 5.83 -1.91
C PHE A 17 7.97 7.13 -1.25
N LEU A 18 8.57 7.44 -0.09
CA LEU A 18 8.40 8.70 0.63
C LEU A 18 9.76 9.35 0.81
N TYR A 19 9.82 10.65 0.61
CA TYR A 19 11.03 11.44 0.80
C TYR A 19 10.81 12.55 1.83
N SER A 20 11.79 12.75 2.72
CA SER A 20 11.67 13.67 3.86
C SER A 20 12.43 14.98 3.71
N THR A 21 13.01 15.27 2.54
CA THR A 21 13.83 16.48 2.33
C THR A 21 13.64 17.02 0.92
N LEU A 22 13.76 18.35 0.76
CA LEU A 22 13.60 19.07 -0.50
C LEU A 22 14.63 18.60 -1.53
N SER A 23 14.20 17.98 -2.63
CA SER A 23 15.06 17.60 -3.74
C SER A 23 14.29 17.51 -5.06
N TYR A 24 14.94 17.87 -6.16
CA TYR A 24 14.42 17.94 -7.52
C TYR A 24 13.98 16.60 -8.16
N LEU A 25 13.99 15.50 -7.41
CA LEU A 25 13.48 14.19 -7.83
C LEU A 25 11.98 14.01 -7.56
N LEU A 26 11.24 15.09 -7.37
CA LEU A 26 9.93 15.13 -6.67
C LEU A 26 8.76 14.55 -7.45
N GLU A 27 8.83 14.36 -8.74
CA GLU A 27 7.68 13.84 -9.50
C GLU A 27 7.42 12.35 -9.27
N ASN A 28 8.44 11.61 -8.86
CA ASN A 28 8.43 10.16 -8.75
C ASN A 28 8.39 9.61 -7.31
N VAL A 29 8.30 10.48 -6.30
CA VAL A 29 8.21 10.12 -4.88
C VAL A 29 7.17 10.96 -4.17
N LEU A 30 6.56 10.41 -3.12
CA LEU A 30 5.69 11.17 -2.24
C LEU A 30 6.55 12.03 -1.32
N HIS A 31 6.46 13.35 -1.47
CA HIS A 31 7.09 14.27 -0.53
C HIS A 31 6.32 14.32 0.80
N PHE A 32 7.04 14.22 1.91
CA PHE A 32 6.46 14.25 3.24
C PHE A 32 7.43 14.93 4.22
N ASP A 33 7.09 16.11 4.67
CA ASP A 33 7.94 17.03 5.45
C ASP A 33 7.95 16.78 6.96
N LYS A 34 7.08 15.87 7.46
CA LYS A 34 6.99 15.57 8.88
C LYS A 34 7.89 14.40 9.28
N LYS A 35 8.43 14.46 10.50
CA LYS A 35 9.21 13.35 11.06
C LYS A 35 8.31 12.12 11.25
N ILE A 36 8.73 10.98 10.69
CA ILE A 36 7.99 9.72 10.73
C ILE A 36 8.62 8.78 11.75
N ASN A 37 7.82 8.27 12.66
CA ASN A 37 8.19 7.20 13.57
C ASN A 37 7.94 5.83 12.91
N ILE A 38 8.98 5.25 12.32
CA ILE A 38 8.91 3.96 11.61
C ILE A 38 8.52 2.82 12.55
N SER A 39 8.95 2.84 13.80
CA SER A 39 8.62 1.79 14.78
C SER A 39 7.12 1.74 15.07
N LYS A 40 6.47 2.90 15.18
CA LYS A 40 5.01 2.99 15.34
C LYS A 40 4.27 2.50 14.11
N ILE A 41 4.73 2.82 12.90
CA ILE A 41 4.15 2.26 11.67
C ILE A 41 4.33 0.74 11.66
N ARG A 42 5.52 0.23 11.94
CA ARG A 42 5.80 -1.22 11.92
C ARG A 42 4.90 -2.00 12.88
N SER A 43 4.58 -1.45 14.04
CA SER A 43 3.70 -2.11 15.01
C SER A 43 2.25 -2.26 14.53
N THR A 44 1.81 -1.52 13.49
CA THR A 44 0.48 -1.67 12.90
C THR A 44 0.36 -2.86 11.96
N PHE A 45 1.48 -3.41 11.45
CA PHE A 45 1.46 -4.40 10.36
C PHE A 45 0.73 -5.69 10.73
N LYS A 46 0.74 -6.06 12.01
CA LYS A 46 -0.02 -7.21 12.52
C LYS A 46 -1.52 -7.12 12.22
N TYR A 47 -2.09 -5.91 12.21
CA TYR A 47 -3.52 -5.69 11.97
C TYR A 47 -3.92 -5.84 10.50
N PHE A 48 -3.00 -5.64 9.57
CA PHE A 48 -3.26 -5.79 8.14
C PHE A 48 -3.09 -7.23 7.63
N LYS A 49 -2.33 -8.06 8.33
CA LYS A 49 -1.96 -9.38 7.82
C LYS A 49 -3.16 -10.33 7.78
N GLY A 50 -3.24 -11.11 6.70
CA GLY A 50 -4.27 -12.13 6.49
C GLY A 50 -5.43 -11.65 5.63
N GLU A 51 -6.50 -12.44 5.63
CA GLU A 51 -7.74 -12.14 4.90
C GLU A 51 -8.67 -11.30 5.76
N LYS A 52 -9.10 -10.16 5.24
CA LYS A 52 -9.97 -9.21 5.93
C LYS A 52 -10.83 -8.44 4.93
N ASP A 53 -11.90 -7.83 5.43
CA ASP A 53 -12.67 -6.83 4.70
C ASP A 53 -11.95 -5.47 4.77
N TYR A 54 -11.56 -4.95 3.61
CA TYR A 54 -10.85 -3.68 3.46
C TYR A 54 -11.77 -2.56 2.93
N SER A 55 -13.08 -2.63 3.19
CA SER A 55 -14.05 -1.59 2.78
C SER A 55 -13.64 -0.20 3.24
N CYS A 56 -13.05 -0.06 4.43
CA CYS A 56 -12.55 1.22 4.92
C CYS A 56 -11.43 1.84 4.05
N PHE A 57 -10.72 1.04 3.25
CA PHE A 57 -9.69 1.52 2.32
C PHE A 57 -10.17 1.56 0.86
N ARG A 58 -11.44 1.27 0.59
CA ARG A 58 -12.03 1.27 -0.74
C ARG A 58 -12.48 2.67 -1.14
N SER A 59 -12.05 3.15 -2.30
CA SER A 59 -12.58 4.40 -2.88
C SER A 59 -13.84 4.16 -3.70
N SER A 60 -14.65 5.20 -3.85
CA SER A 60 -15.81 5.21 -4.76
C SER A 60 -15.37 4.85 -6.18
N GLY A 61 -16.29 4.26 -6.96
CA GLY A 61 -16.00 3.81 -8.33
C GLY A 61 -15.17 2.51 -8.43
N CYS A 62 -14.94 1.81 -7.31
CA CYS A 62 -14.26 0.53 -7.34
C CYS A 62 -15.13 -0.57 -7.93
N SER A 63 -14.70 -1.18 -9.04
CA SER A 63 -15.41 -2.26 -9.74
C SER A 63 -15.28 -3.64 -9.07
N ALA A 64 -14.47 -3.78 -8.01
CA ALA A 64 -14.29 -5.04 -7.32
C ALA A 64 -15.60 -5.50 -6.66
N LYS A 65 -16.02 -6.75 -6.92
CA LYS A 65 -17.24 -7.34 -6.35
C LYS A 65 -17.17 -7.54 -4.84
N SER A 66 -15.96 -7.83 -4.30
CA SER A 66 -15.73 -8.07 -2.88
C SER A 66 -14.61 -7.18 -2.36
N ALA A 67 -14.80 -6.63 -1.16
CA ALA A 67 -13.79 -5.88 -0.44
C ALA A 67 -12.84 -6.79 0.38
N ILE A 68 -13.14 -8.07 0.47
CA ILE A 68 -12.28 -9.05 1.14
C ILE A 68 -11.01 -9.26 0.33
N LYS A 69 -9.86 -9.01 0.94
CA LYS A 69 -8.53 -9.17 0.34
C LYS A 69 -7.60 -9.85 1.33
N HIS A 70 -6.56 -10.51 0.80
CA HIS A 70 -5.56 -11.18 1.61
C HIS A 70 -4.22 -10.43 1.50
N ILE A 71 -3.88 -9.63 2.50
CA ILE A 71 -2.55 -9.02 2.58
C ILE A 71 -1.57 -10.05 3.13
N LYS A 72 -0.62 -10.46 2.29
CA LYS A 72 0.42 -11.44 2.63
C LYS A 72 1.52 -10.85 3.48
N SER A 73 1.96 -9.64 3.14
CA SER A 73 2.98 -8.93 3.91
C SER A 73 2.93 -7.43 3.71
N ILE A 74 3.34 -6.71 4.75
CA ILE A 74 3.71 -5.30 4.67
C ILE A 74 5.12 -5.18 5.24
N LYS A 75 5.98 -4.42 4.56
CA LYS A 75 7.34 -4.14 5.00
C LYS A 75 7.61 -2.65 4.92
N ILE A 76 8.41 -2.14 5.84
CA ILE A 76 8.91 -0.77 5.80
C ILE A 76 10.42 -0.81 5.99
N SER A 77 11.12 -0.11 5.13
CA SER A 77 12.56 0.08 5.18
C SER A 77 12.91 1.54 4.95
N ARG A 78 14.07 1.93 5.41
CA ARG A 78 14.60 3.28 5.22
C ARG A 78 16.02 3.20 4.70
N ASN A 79 16.30 3.98 3.68
CA ASN A 79 17.64 4.23 3.20
C ASN A 79 17.83 5.76 3.12
N ASN A 80 18.69 6.31 3.98
CA ASN A 80 18.88 7.75 4.14
C ASN A 80 17.52 8.46 4.38
N ASN A 81 17.14 9.34 3.46
CA ASN A 81 15.90 10.11 3.51
C ASN A 81 14.73 9.44 2.80
N LEU A 82 14.94 8.30 2.14
CA LEU A 82 13.90 7.54 1.48
C LEU A 82 13.32 6.47 2.40
N ILE A 83 11.99 6.43 2.48
CA ILE A 83 11.25 5.38 3.17
C ILE A 83 10.49 4.59 2.11
N TYR A 84 10.55 3.27 2.21
CA TYR A 84 9.90 2.33 1.31
C TYR A 84 8.85 1.55 2.09
N ILE A 85 7.62 1.53 1.58
CA ILE A 85 6.56 0.69 2.13
C ILE A 85 6.15 -0.28 1.02
N ASP A 86 6.41 -1.57 1.23
CA ASP A 86 6.03 -2.65 0.33
C ASP A 86 4.79 -3.35 0.86
N ILE A 87 3.77 -3.48 0.05
CA ILE A 87 2.54 -4.19 0.38
C ILE A 87 2.32 -5.30 -0.65
N THR A 88 2.20 -6.52 -0.17
CA THR A 88 1.96 -7.71 -0.99
C THR A 88 0.58 -8.28 -0.69
N SER A 89 -0.25 -8.43 -1.70
CA SER A 89 -1.62 -8.94 -1.56
C SER A 89 -2.01 -9.83 -2.74
N ASN A 90 -3.09 -10.61 -2.59
CA ASN A 90 -3.69 -11.35 -3.70
C ASN A 90 -4.34 -10.43 -4.74
N SER A 91 -4.81 -9.26 -4.34
CA SER A 91 -5.32 -8.18 -5.19
C SER A 91 -5.52 -6.92 -4.36
N PHE A 92 -5.80 -5.80 -5.02
CA PHE A 92 -6.06 -4.52 -4.36
C PHE A 92 -7.37 -3.92 -4.83
N LEU A 93 -8.06 -3.21 -3.92
CA LEU A 93 -9.20 -2.35 -4.25
C LEU A 93 -8.71 -1.05 -4.88
N TYR A 94 -9.61 -0.35 -5.54
CA TYR A 94 -9.30 0.96 -6.09
C TYR A 94 -8.80 1.91 -5.01
N HIS A 95 -7.61 2.47 -5.20
CA HIS A 95 -6.88 3.35 -4.29
C HIS A 95 -6.48 2.75 -2.92
N MET A 96 -6.67 1.45 -2.71
CA MET A 96 -6.45 0.79 -1.43
C MET A 96 -5.06 1.06 -0.85
N VAL A 97 -4.00 0.91 -1.63
CA VAL A 97 -2.61 1.13 -1.16
C VAL A 97 -2.42 2.57 -0.70
N ARG A 98 -2.90 3.55 -1.45
CA ARG A 98 -2.80 4.97 -1.12
C ARG A 98 -3.55 5.33 0.17
N ASN A 99 -4.71 4.71 0.39
CA ASN A 99 -5.50 4.88 1.61
C ASN A 99 -4.82 4.24 2.83
N ILE A 100 -4.25 3.04 2.66
CA ILE A 100 -3.45 2.38 3.71
C ILE A 100 -2.26 3.26 4.09
N VAL A 101 -1.48 3.73 3.10
CA VAL A 101 -0.31 4.57 3.36
C VAL A 101 -0.71 5.86 4.08
N GLY A 102 -1.81 6.51 3.70
CA GLY A 102 -2.30 7.69 4.40
C GLY A 102 -2.58 7.44 5.88
N SER A 103 -3.23 6.32 6.20
CA SER A 103 -3.50 5.93 7.60
C SER A 103 -2.21 5.55 8.35
N LEU A 104 -1.26 4.89 7.69
CA LEU A 104 0.05 4.59 8.27
C LEU A 104 0.86 5.86 8.58
N LEU A 105 0.77 6.88 7.72
CA LEU A 105 1.42 8.17 7.96
C LEU A 105 0.81 8.92 9.14
N ASP A 106 -0.52 8.87 9.30
CA ASP A 106 -1.19 9.46 10.47
C ASP A 106 -0.70 8.82 11.79
N VAL A 107 -0.46 7.49 11.80
CA VAL A 107 0.18 6.81 12.94
C VAL A 107 1.66 7.20 13.06
N GLY A 108 2.37 7.30 11.95
CA GLY A 108 3.80 7.64 11.91
C GLY A 108 4.12 9.02 12.48
N ILE A 109 3.22 9.99 12.30
CA ILE A 109 3.34 11.34 12.88
C ILE A 109 2.72 11.44 14.27
N LEU A 110 2.35 10.31 14.88
CA LEU A 110 1.78 10.21 16.23
C LEU A 110 0.40 10.90 16.39
N LYS A 111 -0.33 11.09 15.29
CA LYS A 111 -1.70 11.60 15.32
C LYS A 111 -2.66 10.56 15.90
N TYR A 112 -2.41 9.29 15.64
CA TYR A 112 -3.16 8.16 16.17
C TYR A 112 -2.23 7.08 16.74
N ASN A 113 -2.74 6.32 17.71
CA ASN A 113 -2.04 5.15 18.22
C ASN A 113 -2.06 4.01 17.19
N PRO A 114 -1.08 3.09 17.20
CA PRO A 114 -1.06 1.96 16.27
C PRO A 114 -2.33 1.10 16.29
N ASP A 115 -2.96 0.92 17.46
CA ASP A 115 -4.16 0.10 17.64
C ASP A 115 -5.40 0.69 16.94
N SER A 116 -5.39 1.99 16.61
CA SER A 116 -6.44 2.64 15.84
C SER A 116 -6.63 2.01 14.45
N ILE A 117 -5.60 1.36 13.91
CA ILE A 117 -5.68 0.66 12.61
C ILE A 117 -6.63 -0.54 12.71
N ASP A 118 -6.60 -1.28 13.82
CA ASP A 118 -7.54 -2.39 14.03
C ASP A 118 -8.99 -1.89 14.10
N THR A 119 -9.21 -0.85 14.90
CA THR A 119 -10.53 -0.18 14.99
C THR A 119 -11.00 0.30 13.62
N LEU A 120 -10.10 0.91 12.82
CA LEU A 120 -10.41 1.38 11.48
C LEU A 120 -10.81 0.24 10.54
N ILE A 121 -10.07 -0.87 10.52
CA ILE A 121 -10.39 -2.03 9.67
C ILE A 121 -11.75 -2.60 10.07
N ASN A 122 -12.02 -2.77 11.36
CA ASN A 122 -13.26 -3.33 11.88
C ASN A 122 -14.47 -2.39 11.69
N SER A 123 -14.25 -1.08 11.55
CA SER A 123 -15.32 -0.10 11.33
C SER A 123 -15.96 -0.21 9.94
N LEU A 124 -15.23 -0.74 8.96
CA LEU A 124 -15.61 -0.80 7.53
C LEU A 124 -15.94 0.58 6.92
N ASP A 125 -15.72 1.67 7.66
CA ASP A 125 -16.09 3.03 7.26
C ASP A 125 -14.90 3.79 6.63
N ARG A 126 -15.06 4.15 5.36
CA ARG A 126 -14.05 4.93 4.62
C ARG A 126 -13.83 6.34 5.20
N LYS A 127 -14.82 6.91 5.88
CA LYS A 127 -14.73 8.26 6.45
C LYS A 127 -13.72 8.35 7.59
N LEU A 128 -13.48 7.25 8.30
CA LEU A 128 -12.52 7.15 9.39
C LEU A 128 -11.08 6.94 8.91
N CYS A 129 -10.90 6.57 7.65
CA CYS A 129 -9.59 6.34 7.07
C CYS A 129 -8.80 7.64 6.92
N GLY A 130 -7.50 7.56 7.06
CA GLY A 130 -6.58 8.67 6.79
C GLY A 130 -6.77 9.28 5.40
N LYS A 131 -6.29 10.51 5.23
CA LYS A 131 -6.33 11.19 3.94
C LYS A 131 -5.55 10.37 2.90
N MET A 132 -6.18 10.13 1.74
CA MET A 132 -5.53 9.44 0.63
C MET A 132 -4.28 10.21 0.18
N VAL A 133 -3.13 9.52 0.12
CA VAL A 133 -1.90 10.13 -0.38
C VAL A 133 -1.92 10.28 -1.91
N PRO A 134 -1.18 11.24 -2.50
CA PRO A 134 -0.97 11.36 -3.93
C PRO A 134 -0.46 10.05 -4.55
N ALA A 135 -0.62 9.92 -5.87
CA ALA A 135 -0.10 8.75 -6.60
C ALA A 135 1.42 8.79 -6.79
N SER A 136 2.05 9.93 -6.57
CA SER A 136 3.50 10.11 -6.65
C SER A 136 4.22 9.05 -5.80
N GLY A 137 5.21 8.39 -6.35
CA GLY A 137 5.98 7.37 -5.65
C GLY A 137 5.27 6.03 -5.45
N LEU A 138 4.09 5.79 -6.06
CA LEU A 138 3.43 4.49 -6.03
C LEU A 138 3.76 3.68 -7.28
N TYR A 139 4.34 2.50 -7.10
CA TYR A 139 4.75 1.62 -8.19
C TYR A 139 4.19 0.22 -8.00
N LEU A 140 3.68 -0.37 -9.09
CA LEU A 140 3.44 -1.81 -9.18
C LEU A 140 4.77 -2.49 -9.48
N MET A 141 5.34 -3.16 -8.48
CA MET A 141 6.65 -3.80 -8.61
C MET A 141 6.58 -5.15 -9.30
N THR A 142 5.53 -5.92 -9.04
CA THR A 142 5.37 -7.28 -9.57
C THR A 142 3.90 -7.64 -9.59
N ALA A 143 3.46 -8.30 -10.66
CA ALA A 143 2.20 -9.01 -10.74
C ALA A 143 2.49 -10.47 -11.10
N SER A 144 2.03 -11.40 -10.28
CA SER A 144 2.23 -12.84 -10.50
C SER A 144 0.94 -13.48 -10.98
N TYR A 145 1.03 -14.25 -12.05
CA TYR A 145 -0.09 -14.95 -12.65
C TYR A 145 0.03 -16.46 -12.46
N PRO A 146 -1.07 -17.21 -12.38
CA PRO A 146 -1.04 -18.68 -12.38
C PRO A 146 -0.27 -19.22 -13.57
N LYS A 147 0.54 -20.27 -13.37
CA LYS A 147 1.39 -20.88 -14.41
C LYS A 147 0.63 -21.28 -15.68
N LYS A 148 -0.67 -21.61 -15.56
CA LYS A 148 -1.53 -21.95 -16.69
C LYS A 148 -1.63 -20.87 -17.78
N TYR A 149 -1.39 -19.60 -17.43
CA TYR A 149 -1.43 -18.50 -18.39
C TYR A 149 -0.11 -18.27 -19.13
N LYS A 150 0.95 -19.00 -18.78
CA LYS A 150 2.29 -18.89 -19.38
C LYS A 150 2.83 -17.45 -19.45
N ILE A 151 2.39 -16.60 -18.53
CA ILE A 151 2.87 -15.21 -18.39
C ILE A 151 4.05 -15.26 -17.43
N PHE A 152 5.25 -15.05 -17.95
CA PHE A 152 6.48 -15.00 -17.15
C PHE A 152 6.85 -13.53 -16.94
N SER A 153 6.91 -13.08 -15.70
CA SER A 153 7.45 -11.75 -15.36
C SER A 153 8.89 -11.92 -14.83
N ASP A 154 9.84 -12.05 -15.75
CA ASP A 154 11.26 -12.21 -15.41
C ASP A 154 11.92 -10.89 -15.00
N LYS A 155 11.21 -9.77 -15.05
CA LYS A 155 11.78 -8.47 -14.71
C LYS A 155 11.54 -8.12 -13.25
N LYS A 156 12.54 -8.39 -12.39
CA LYS A 156 12.70 -7.64 -11.15
C LYS A 156 13.02 -6.19 -11.53
N PHE A 157 12.04 -5.32 -11.46
CA PHE A 157 12.29 -3.89 -11.62
C PHE A 157 13.13 -3.40 -10.45
N SER A 158 14.42 -3.24 -10.68
CA SER A 158 15.30 -2.50 -9.78
C SER A 158 15.39 -1.07 -10.29
N PHE A 159 14.45 -0.22 -9.87
CA PHE A 159 14.46 1.19 -10.27
C PHE A 159 15.59 2.00 -9.60
N PHE A 160 16.14 1.49 -8.51
CA PHE A 160 17.29 2.08 -7.85
C PHE A 160 18.25 0.97 -7.44
N LYS A 161 19.34 0.80 -8.20
CA LYS A 161 20.56 0.23 -7.63
C LYS A 161 21.15 1.32 -6.73
N ILE A 162 21.01 1.17 -5.43
CA ILE A 162 21.78 1.94 -4.45
C ILE A 162 22.80 0.98 -3.85
#